data_249247109c1ee1be3f535f8d8888284e
#
_entry.id   249247109c1ee1be3f535f8d8888284e
#
_cell.length_a   1.000
_cell.length_b   1.000
_cell.length_c   1.000
_cell.angle_alpha   90.00
_cell.angle_beta   90.00
_cell.angle_gamma   90.00
#
_symmetry.space_group_name_H-M   'P 1'
#
loop_
_entity.id
_entity.type
_entity.pdbx_description
1 polymer ?
#
loop_
_entity_poly.entity_id
_entity_poly.type
_entity_poly.pdbx_seq_one_letter_code
_entity_poly.pdbx_strand_id
1 'polypeptide(L)'
;MIQKKTKIICTIGPKSEAKETLTQMVELGMNVCRLNFSHGDYSEHGARIQTIKEVREATGTNLAILLDTKGPEIRTHNMENDAIMLETGKDVIVSMTEVLGTTEKFSITYGELVHDVKAGDTILLDDGLIGLTVNKVDAEGGLIYTTIQNGGVLKNKKGVNVPGVSTKLPGITPKDEEDIRFGCKQDIDFVAASFVRTKENVLEVRRILKEEGCEHVQIIPKIECQEAIDNIDEIIAVSDGIMIARGDLGVEVPAEEVPIMQKDIIAKCNEAGKFVITATQMLDSMQKNPRPTRAEVSDVANAIYDGTDAIMLSGESAAGAYPIESVRTMATIAKRTEEMQDYSRILKDRSKKIVSKDITNAIGVSVGYTALNLDLHTIVTYTESGQTARLISKYRPNAAILAVTPSEKVARGLSLVWGVDAQISEQVKSTDEMLETAKNIAETSGYAKKGDAIVITGGIPVNTSRSNVGSTNFLKVSVID
;
A
#
# COMPACT_ATOMS: atom_id res chain seq x y z
N MET A 1 22.37 -6.38 -0.53
CA MET A 1 20.91 -6.21 -0.75
C MET A 1 20.49 -7.00 -1.98
N ILE A 2 19.34 -7.68 -1.96
CA ILE A 2 18.78 -8.34 -3.15
C ILE A 2 18.27 -7.24 -4.08
N GLN A 3 18.92 -7.07 -5.26
CA GLN A 3 18.45 -6.08 -6.24
C GLN A 3 17.12 -6.56 -6.85
N LYS A 4 16.07 -5.79 -6.66
CA LYS A 4 14.72 -5.98 -7.19
C LYS A 4 14.07 -4.62 -7.44
N LYS A 5 13.10 -4.56 -8.32
CA LYS A 5 12.36 -3.35 -8.69
C LYS A 5 11.07 -3.19 -7.88
N THR A 6 10.35 -4.30 -7.65
CA THR A 6 9.15 -4.35 -6.81
C THR A 6 9.50 -4.08 -5.36
N LYS A 7 8.76 -3.18 -4.71
CA LYS A 7 9.00 -2.77 -3.32
C LYS A 7 8.40 -3.75 -2.33
N ILE A 8 8.97 -3.84 -1.13
CA ILE A 8 8.49 -4.72 -0.07
C ILE A 8 8.12 -3.89 1.15
N ILE A 9 6.89 -4.06 1.62
CA ILE A 9 6.37 -3.51 2.86
C ILE A 9 6.31 -4.64 3.88
N CYS A 10 6.82 -4.40 5.09
CA CYS A 10 6.70 -5.34 6.20
C CYS A 10 6.00 -4.70 7.37
N THR A 11 4.99 -5.39 7.90
CA THR A 11 4.36 -4.97 9.16
C THR A 11 5.30 -5.29 10.31
N ILE A 12 5.56 -4.27 11.13
CA ILE A 12 6.44 -4.37 12.28
C ILE A 12 5.62 -4.69 13.53
N GLY A 13 6.06 -5.69 14.26
CA GLY A 13 5.43 -6.16 15.48
C GLY A 13 6.43 -6.91 16.36
N PRO A 14 5.95 -7.64 17.38
CA PRO A 14 6.80 -8.25 18.42
C PRO A 14 7.94 -9.15 17.92
N LYS A 15 7.82 -9.68 16.69
CA LYS A 15 8.85 -10.58 16.11
C LYS A 15 9.85 -9.84 15.21
N SER A 16 9.60 -8.57 14.89
CA SER A 16 10.44 -7.80 13.96
C SER A 16 10.86 -6.42 14.46
N GLU A 17 10.44 -5.99 15.66
CA GLU A 17 10.72 -4.65 16.18
C GLU A 17 12.16 -4.44 16.68
N ALA A 18 12.92 -5.53 16.90
CA ALA A 18 14.31 -5.46 17.34
C ALA A 18 15.21 -4.88 16.22
N LYS A 19 16.17 -4.02 16.60
CA LYS A 19 17.07 -3.31 15.68
C LYS A 19 17.83 -4.27 14.75
N GLU A 20 18.33 -5.37 15.30
CA GLU A 20 19.06 -6.38 14.54
C GLU A 20 18.18 -7.06 13.49
N THR A 21 16.93 -7.36 13.85
CA THR A 21 15.96 -7.97 12.94
C THR A 21 15.58 -7.00 11.83
N LEU A 22 15.26 -5.75 12.18
CA LEU A 22 14.96 -4.70 11.21
C LEU A 22 16.12 -4.48 10.23
N THR A 23 17.36 -4.43 10.72
CA THR A 23 18.56 -4.29 9.88
C THR A 23 18.66 -5.44 8.88
N GLN A 24 18.49 -6.68 9.31
CA GLN A 24 18.50 -7.84 8.42
C GLN A 24 17.37 -7.79 7.39
N MET A 25 16.16 -7.35 7.77
CA MET A 25 15.05 -7.20 6.83
C MET A 25 15.34 -6.13 5.76
N VAL A 26 15.98 -5.01 6.14
CA VAL A 26 16.43 -3.97 5.18
C VAL A 26 17.47 -4.54 4.22
N GLU A 27 18.47 -5.27 4.72
CA GLU A 27 19.51 -5.89 3.88
C GLU A 27 18.93 -6.90 2.89
N LEU A 28 17.82 -7.55 3.24
CA LEU A 28 17.08 -8.48 2.38
C LEU A 28 16.15 -7.78 1.38
N GLY A 29 15.95 -6.47 1.52
CA GLY A 29 15.22 -5.66 0.56
C GLY A 29 13.87 -5.13 1.01
N MET A 30 13.61 -5.06 2.33
CA MET A 30 12.49 -4.29 2.87
C MET A 30 12.69 -2.80 2.57
N ASN A 31 11.63 -2.14 2.11
CA ASN A 31 11.63 -0.72 1.73
C ASN A 31 10.80 0.15 2.67
N VAL A 32 9.74 -0.41 3.26
CA VAL A 32 8.77 0.33 4.09
C VAL A 32 8.39 -0.50 5.31
N CYS A 33 8.40 0.14 6.47
CA CYS A 33 7.89 -0.40 7.73
C CYS A 33 6.44 0.05 7.91
N ARG A 34 5.49 -0.91 7.93
CA ARG A 34 4.09 -0.66 8.24
C ARG A 34 3.85 -0.81 9.73
N LEU A 35 3.20 0.19 10.33
CA LEU A 35 2.73 0.19 11.72
C LEU A 35 1.20 0.12 11.71
N ASN A 36 0.64 -0.97 12.23
CA ASN A 36 -0.81 -1.19 12.27
C ASN A 36 -1.39 -0.59 13.57
N PHE A 37 -2.07 0.55 13.47
CA PHE A 37 -2.67 1.25 14.59
C PHE A 37 -4.00 0.65 15.08
N SER A 38 -4.45 -0.46 14.47
CA SER A 38 -5.51 -1.29 15.06
C SER A 38 -5.07 -1.98 16.37
N HIS A 39 -3.75 -2.09 16.61
CA HIS A 39 -3.13 -2.75 17.74
C HIS A 39 -2.04 -1.88 18.36
N GLY A 40 -1.79 -2.07 19.65
CA GLY A 40 -0.76 -1.32 20.37
C GLY A 40 -1.22 0.07 20.80
N ASP A 41 -0.32 0.77 21.48
CA ASP A 41 -0.53 2.15 21.94
C ASP A 41 0.54 3.10 21.38
N TYR A 42 0.43 4.39 21.68
CA TYR A 42 1.37 5.41 21.21
C TYR A 42 2.79 5.25 21.77
N SER A 43 2.95 4.64 22.94
CA SER A 43 4.27 4.35 23.52
C SER A 43 4.98 3.26 22.73
N GLU A 44 4.27 2.16 22.42
CA GLU A 44 4.79 1.07 21.61
C GLU A 44 5.13 1.52 20.18
N HIS A 45 4.20 2.25 19.53
CA HIS A 45 4.43 2.76 18.19
C HIS A 45 5.57 3.78 18.15
N GLY A 46 5.67 4.66 19.15
CA GLY A 46 6.77 5.62 19.28
C GLY A 46 8.12 4.94 19.40
N ALA A 47 8.22 3.89 20.23
CA ALA A 47 9.45 3.11 20.37
C ALA A 47 9.85 2.40 19.06
N ARG A 48 8.90 1.78 18.35
CA ARG A 48 9.13 1.18 17.03
C ARG A 48 9.61 2.20 16.01
N ILE A 49 8.96 3.37 15.95
CA ILE A 49 9.36 4.46 15.05
C ILE A 49 10.79 4.91 15.33
N GLN A 50 11.16 5.06 16.60
CA GLN A 50 12.52 5.42 16.97
C GLN A 50 13.55 4.38 16.50
N THR A 51 13.27 3.10 16.72
CA THR A 51 14.13 2.01 16.24
C THR A 51 14.25 2.00 14.70
N ILE A 52 13.15 2.24 13.98
CA ILE A 52 13.17 2.34 12.51
C ILE A 52 14.06 3.49 12.05
N LYS A 53 13.98 4.66 12.69
CA LYS A 53 14.82 5.81 12.37
C LYS A 53 16.31 5.53 12.60
N GLU A 54 16.63 4.86 13.70
CA GLU A 54 18.02 4.44 13.98
C GLU A 54 18.55 3.42 12.95
N VAL A 55 17.72 2.48 12.50
CA VAL A 55 18.10 1.52 11.45
C VAL A 55 18.26 2.24 10.10
N ARG A 56 17.37 3.17 9.76
CA ARG A 56 17.48 4.03 8.57
C ARG A 56 18.82 4.76 8.53
N GLU A 57 19.18 5.41 9.63
CA GLU A 57 20.44 6.15 9.76
C GLU A 57 21.66 5.23 9.66
N ALA A 58 21.64 4.12 10.40
CA ALA A 58 22.74 3.15 10.42
C ALA A 58 22.97 2.45 9.07
N THR A 59 21.93 2.23 8.30
CA THR A 59 21.99 1.55 6.98
C THR A 59 22.17 2.52 5.81
N GLY A 60 21.99 3.83 6.03
CA GLY A 60 22.01 4.85 4.97
C GLY A 60 20.92 4.65 3.91
N THR A 61 19.79 4.00 4.26
CA THR A 61 18.70 3.72 3.33
C THR A 61 17.54 4.68 3.49
N ASN A 62 16.69 4.81 2.47
CA ASN A 62 15.44 5.58 2.55
C ASN A 62 14.29 4.74 3.13
N LEU A 63 14.56 4.00 4.22
CA LEU A 63 13.55 3.19 4.88
C LEU A 63 12.38 4.07 5.33
N ALA A 64 11.20 3.89 4.77
CA ALA A 64 10.03 4.72 5.01
C ALA A 64 9.09 4.11 6.06
N ILE A 65 8.25 4.97 6.65
CA ILE A 65 7.28 4.60 7.68
C ILE A 65 5.88 4.81 7.16
N LEU A 66 5.05 3.76 7.21
CA LEU A 66 3.66 3.76 6.84
C LEU A 66 2.80 3.54 8.10
N LEU A 67 1.96 4.51 8.43
CA LEU A 67 0.91 4.40 9.44
C LEU A 67 -0.34 3.84 8.77
N ASP A 68 -0.85 2.72 9.26
CA ASP A 68 -2.08 2.09 8.79
C ASP A 68 -3.16 2.27 9.86
N THR A 69 -4.22 3.02 9.52
CA THR A 69 -5.29 3.37 10.45
C THR A 69 -6.19 2.17 10.74
N LYS A 70 -6.89 2.20 11.87
CA LYS A 70 -7.85 1.18 12.22
C LYS A 70 -9.08 1.21 11.30
N GLY A 71 -9.59 2.42 11.03
CA GLY A 71 -10.82 2.64 10.28
C GLY A 71 -12.12 2.32 11.05
N PRO A 72 -13.27 2.58 10.42
CA PRO A 72 -14.59 2.40 11.01
C PRO A 72 -15.06 0.93 10.95
N GLU A 73 -14.56 0.10 11.84
CA GLU A 73 -14.97 -1.31 11.96
C GLU A 73 -16.25 -1.48 12.78
N ILE A 74 -17.11 -2.39 12.32
CA ILE A 74 -18.22 -2.91 13.13
C ILE A 74 -17.71 -4.16 13.85
N ARG A 75 -17.97 -4.26 15.16
CA ARG A 75 -17.58 -5.43 15.96
C ARG A 75 -18.73 -5.92 16.83
N THR A 76 -18.72 -7.20 17.14
CA THR A 76 -19.59 -7.76 18.19
C THR A 76 -19.10 -7.27 19.57
N HIS A 77 -20.00 -7.24 20.54
CA HIS A 77 -19.65 -7.07 21.96
C HIS A 77 -19.17 -8.38 22.59
N ASN A 78 -19.15 -8.45 23.92
CA ASN A 78 -18.71 -9.63 24.63
C ASN A 78 -19.77 -10.74 24.60
N MET A 79 -19.31 -11.97 24.58
CA MET A 79 -20.12 -13.18 24.59
C MET A 79 -20.08 -13.85 25.98
N GLU A 80 -21.14 -14.55 26.33
CA GLU A 80 -21.19 -15.40 27.53
C GLU A 80 -20.06 -16.43 27.48
N ASN A 81 -19.33 -16.60 28.60
CA ASN A 81 -18.16 -17.47 28.74
C ASN A 81 -17.07 -17.23 27.68
N ASP A 82 -16.92 -15.97 27.21
CA ASP A 82 -15.96 -15.53 26.18
C ASP A 82 -16.20 -16.09 24.78
N ALA A 83 -17.11 -17.03 24.61
CA ALA A 83 -17.45 -17.64 23.33
C ALA A 83 -18.83 -18.35 23.37
N ILE A 84 -19.58 -18.25 22.26
CA ILE A 84 -20.84 -18.96 22.08
C ILE A 84 -20.75 -19.83 20.82
N MET A 85 -21.50 -20.95 20.79
CA MET A 85 -21.63 -21.80 19.60
C MET A 85 -22.89 -21.41 18.85
N LEU A 86 -22.77 -20.87 17.65
CA LEU A 86 -23.88 -20.60 16.74
C LEU A 86 -24.09 -21.82 15.84
N GLU A 87 -25.32 -22.38 15.85
CA GLU A 87 -25.64 -23.60 15.11
C GLU A 87 -26.33 -23.27 13.78
N THR A 88 -25.88 -23.86 12.69
CA THR A 88 -26.50 -23.74 11.36
C THR A 88 -27.98 -24.02 11.39
N GLY A 89 -28.80 -23.20 10.75
CA GLY A 89 -30.24 -23.31 10.63
C GLY A 89 -31.04 -22.83 11.84
N LYS A 90 -30.35 -22.36 12.91
CA LYS A 90 -31.01 -21.69 14.04
C LYS A 90 -31.16 -20.21 13.77
N ASP A 91 -32.10 -19.58 14.48
CA ASP A 91 -32.28 -18.15 14.45
C ASP A 91 -31.46 -17.49 15.57
N VAL A 92 -30.95 -16.28 15.29
CA VAL A 92 -30.26 -15.42 16.26
C VAL A 92 -30.64 -13.97 16.02
N ILE A 93 -30.74 -13.18 17.09
CA ILE A 93 -31.10 -11.77 17.03
C ILE A 93 -29.83 -10.92 17.20
N VAL A 94 -29.60 -10.01 16.26
CA VAL A 94 -28.57 -8.97 16.38
C VAL A 94 -29.19 -7.70 16.95
N SER A 95 -28.67 -7.23 18.08
CA SER A 95 -29.18 -6.08 18.82
C SER A 95 -28.31 -4.83 18.63
N MET A 96 -28.94 -3.70 18.44
CA MET A 96 -28.26 -2.39 18.40
C MET A 96 -27.99 -1.87 19.83
N THR A 97 -28.68 -2.39 20.83
CA THR A 97 -28.38 -2.10 22.24
C THR A 97 -27.43 -3.14 22.80
N GLU A 98 -26.37 -2.70 23.50
CA GLU A 98 -25.38 -3.58 24.08
C GLU A 98 -25.99 -4.59 25.05
N VAL A 99 -25.72 -5.88 24.79
CA VAL A 99 -26.09 -7.00 25.65
C VAL A 99 -24.95 -8.01 25.70
N LEU A 100 -24.86 -8.79 26.77
CA LEU A 100 -24.00 -9.97 26.81
C LEU A 100 -24.54 -11.00 25.78
N GLY A 101 -23.69 -11.39 24.81
CA GLY A 101 -24.10 -12.26 23.71
C GLY A 101 -24.36 -13.70 24.17
N THR A 102 -25.46 -14.26 23.71
CA THR A 102 -25.88 -15.65 23.89
C THR A 102 -26.16 -16.30 22.54
N THR A 103 -26.47 -17.58 22.51
CA THR A 103 -26.88 -18.30 21.29
C THR A 103 -28.18 -17.80 20.68
N GLU A 104 -28.98 -17.03 21.43
CA GLU A 104 -30.27 -16.48 20.98
C GLU A 104 -30.16 -15.02 20.55
N LYS A 105 -29.24 -14.26 21.14
CA LYS A 105 -29.10 -12.82 20.92
C LYS A 105 -27.69 -12.31 21.25
N PHE A 106 -27.14 -11.48 20.38
CA PHE A 106 -25.89 -10.72 20.66
C PHE A 106 -26.01 -9.30 20.13
N SER A 107 -25.06 -8.43 20.48
CA SER A 107 -25.05 -7.03 20.07
C SER A 107 -23.77 -6.65 19.34
N ILE A 108 -23.84 -5.54 18.61
CA ILE A 108 -22.75 -4.99 17.79
C ILE A 108 -22.51 -3.52 18.13
N THR A 109 -21.34 -3.01 17.74
CA THR A 109 -20.89 -1.64 18.05
C THR A 109 -21.55 -0.55 17.19
N TYR A 110 -22.18 -0.92 16.06
CA TYR A 110 -22.81 0.02 15.13
C TYR A 110 -24.34 0.00 15.26
N GLY A 111 -24.86 0.96 16.00
CA GLY A 111 -26.28 1.06 16.34
C GLY A 111 -27.21 1.40 15.17
N GLU A 112 -26.68 1.99 14.08
CA GLU A 112 -27.48 2.37 12.91
C GLU A 112 -27.64 1.22 11.89
N LEU A 113 -27.02 0.07 12.09
CA LEU A 113 -27.09 -1.04 11.13
C LEU A 113 -28.53 -1.47 10.82
N VAL A 114 -29.40 -1.36 11.80
CA VAL A 114 -30.86 -1.64 11.67
C VAL A 114 -31.55 -0.78 10.60
N HIS A 115 -30.98 0.38 10.25
CA HIS A 115 -31.48 1.29 9.21
C HIS A 115 -30.80 1.09 7.86
N ASP A 116 -29.69 0.36 7.80
CA ASP A 116 -28.90 0.16 6.59
C ASP A 116 -29.23 -1.18 5.92
N VAL A 117 -29.61 -2.21 6.71
CA VAL A 117 -29.92 -3.56 6.19
C VAL A 117 -31.40 -3.81 5.98
N LYS A 118 -31.73 -4.77 5.12
CA LYS A 118 -33.08 -5.23 4.81
C LYS A 118 -33.17 -6.77 4.77
N ALA A 119 -34.36 -7.29 4.76
CA ALA A 119 -34.57 -8.74 4.59
C ALA A 119 -33.90 -9.24 3.29
N GLY A 120 -33.20 -10.35 3.40
CA GLY A 120 -32.40 -10.96 2.34
C GLY A 120 -30.92 -10.57 2.35
N ASP A 121 -30.51 -9.51 3.06
CA ASP A 121 -29.10 -9.13 3.19
C ASP A 121 -28.33 -10.15 4.04
N THR A 122 -27.04 -10.20 3.85
CA THR A 122 -26.12 -11.07 4.58
C THR A 122 -25.32 -10.28 5.62
N ILE A 123 -25.19 -10.82 6.83
CA ILE A 123 -24.26 -10.34 7.86
C ILE A 123 -23.22 -11.42 8.06
N LEU A 124 -21.94 -11.07 7.93
CA LEU A 124 -20.81 -11.95 8.14
C LEU A 124 -20.10 -11.62 9.47
N LEU A 125 -19.71 -12.65 10.21
CA LEU A 125 -19.01 -12.53 11.47
C LEU A 125 -17.67 -13.26 11.40
N ASP A 126 -16.65 -12.72 12.12
CA ASP A 126 -15.31 -13.31 12.25
C ASP A 126 -14.69 -13.59 10.87
N ASP A 127 -14.50 -12.52 10.08
CA ASP A 127 -13.93 -12.56 8.73
C ASP A 127 -14.65 -13.51 7.77
N GLY A 128 -15.98 -13.60 7.90
CA GLY A 128 -16.81 -14.42 7.04
C GLY A 128 -16.92 -15.89 7.45
N LEU A 129 -16.33 -16.28 8.59
CA LEU A 129 -16.43 -17.67 9.08
C LEU A 129 -17.85 -18.06 9.52
N ILE A 130 -18.68 -17.10 9.92
CA ILE A 130 -20.08 -17.30 10.28
C ILE A 130 -20.93 -16.37 9.43
N GLY A 131 -21.94 -16.93 8.74
CA GLY A 131 -22.87 -16.19 7.89
C GLY A 131 -24.29 -16.19 8.46
N LEU A 132 -24.92 -15.02 8.46
CA LEU A 132 -26.31 -14.82 8.86
C LEU A 132 -27.10 -14.23 7.69
N THR A 133 -28.33 -14.69 7.46
CA THR A 133 -29.27 -14.03 6.55
C THR A 133 -30.29 -13.23 7.34
N VAL A 134 -30.49 -11.98 6.99
CA VAL A 134 -31.49 -11.10 7.59
C VAL A 134 -32.88 -11.55 7.14
N ASN A 135 -33.73 -11.91 8.11
CA ASN A 135 -35.14 -12.33 7.84
C ASN A 135 -36.08 -11.11 7.98
N LYS A 136 -35.87 -10.31 9.04
CA LYS A 136 -36.73 -9.19 9.38
C LYS A 136 -35.93 -8.13 10.15
N VAL A 137 -36.24 -6.88 9.94
CA VAL A 137 -35.70 -5.73 10.67
C VAL A 137 -36.81 -5.09 11.51
N ASP A 138 -36.51 -4.82 12.76
CA ASP A 138 -37.34 -4.03 13.67
C ASP A 138 -36.55 -2.76 14.05
N ALA A 139 -36.76 -1.71 13.27
CA ALA A 139 -36.02 -0.45 13.44
C ALA A 139 -36.38 0.27 14.75
N GLU A 140 -37.65 0.18 15.22
CA GLU A 140 -38.09 0.80 16.48
C GLU A 140 -37.51 0.06 17.69
N GLY A 141 -37.47 -1.27 17.63
CA GLY A 141 -36.89 -2.10 18.69
C GLY A 141 -35.36 -2.21 18.64
N GLY A 142 -34.70 -1.72 17.57
CA GLY A 142 -33.26 -1.85 17.36
C GLY A 142 -32.81 -3.31 17.23
N LEU A 143 -33.59 -4.15 16.52
CA LEU A 143 -33.36 -5.59 16.41
C LEU A 143 -33.33 -6.05 14.95
N ILE A 144 -32.38 -6.92 14.62
CA ILE A 144 -32.30 -7.61 13.33
C ILE A 144 -32.47 -9.11 13.61
N TYR A 145 -33.51 -9.72 13.04
CA TYR A 145 -33.79 -11.13 13.14
C TYR A 145 -33.13 -11.87 11.99
N THR A 146 -32.29 -12.85 12.30
CA THR A 146 -31.47 -13.55 11.30
C THR A 146 -31.56 -15.07 11.46
N THR A 147 -31.27 -15.80 10.37
CA THR A 147 -31.01 -17.24 10.38
C THR A 147 -29.53 -17.50 10.10
N ILE A 148 -28.93 -18.40 10.86
CA ILE A 148 -27.51 -18.78 10.74
C ILE A 148 -27.36 -19.72 9.53
N GLN A 149 -26.62 -19.28 8.52
CA GLN A 149 -26.37 -20.05 7.28
C GLN A 149 -25.26 -21.09 7.47
N ASN A 150 -24.18 -20.68 8.08
CA ASN A 150 -23.09 -21.54 8.52
C ASN A 150 -22.70 -21.13 9.94
N GLY A 151 -22.73 -22.09 10.85
CA GLY A 151 -22.46 -21.88 12.26
C GLY A 151 -20.96 -22.00 12.59
N GLY A 152 -20.64 -21.61 13.82
CA GLY A 152 -19.26 -21.66 14.34
C GLY A 152 -19.17 -21.07 15.73
N VAL A 153 -17.96 -21.09 16.29
CA VAL A 153 -17.68 -20.49 17.60
C VAL A 153 -17.48 -18.98 17.42
N LEU A 154 -18.43 -18.19 17.91
CA LEU A 154 -18.32 -16.73 17.96
C LEU A 154 -17.70 -16.29 19.29
N LYS A 155 -16.52 -15.68 19.21
CA LYS A 155 -15.78 -15.11 20.35
C LYS A 155 -16.09 -13.63 20.55
N ASN A 156 -15.55 -13.04 21.64
CA ASN A 156 -15.67 -11.63 21.93
C ASN A 156 -15.09 -10.73 20.84
N LYS A 157 -15.74 -9.58 20.58
CA LYS A 157 -15.24 -8.45 19.78
C LYS A 157 -14.81 -8.83 18.36
N LYS A 158 -15.54 -9.76 17.72
CA LYS A 158 -15.26 -10.19 16.35
C LYS A 158 -15.78 -9.19 15.33
N GLY A 159 -15.09 -9.10 14.18
CA GLY A 159 -15.49 -8.27 13.05
C GLY A 159 -16.87 -8.63 12.54
N VAL A 160 -17.62 -7.63 12.07
CA VAL A 160 -18.94 -7.76 11.44
C VAL A 160 -18.90 -7.06 10.09
N ASN A 161 -19.17 -7.79 9.02
CA ASN A 161 -19.23 -7.27 7.66
C ASN A 161 -20.67 -7.42 7.11
N VAL A 162 -21.05 -6.53 6.23
CA VAL A 162 -22.37 -6.53 5.58
C VAL A 162 -22.20 -6.32 4.06
N PRO A 163 -21.82 -7.39 3.34
CA PRO A 163 -21.49 -7.30 1.92
C PRO A 163 -22.59 -6.66 1.09
N GLY A 164 -22.24 -5.69 0.25
CA GLY A 164 -23.16 -5.00 -0.65
C GLY A 164 -24.09 -3.99 0.02
N VAL A 165 -23.93 -3.72 1.32
CA VAL A 165 -24.69 -2.71 2.05
C VAL A 165 -23.83 -1.47 2.28
N SER A 166 -24.31 -0.30 1.83
CA SER A 166 -23.67 0.97 2.12
C SER A 166 -24.01 1.43 3.54
N THR A 167 -23.01 1.51 4.40
CA THR A 167 -23.18 1.93 5.80
C THR A 167 -22.92 3.44 5.97
N LYS A 168 -23.56 4.06 6.97
CA LYS A 168 -23.34 5.48 7.32
C LYS A 168 -22.19 5.68 8.30
N LEU A 169 -21.26 4.74 8.39
CA LEU A 169 -20.06 4.89 9.19
C LEU A 169 -19.24 6.10 8.71
N PRO A 170 -18.56 6.83 9.61
CA PRO A 170 -17.67 7.92 9.21
C PRO A 170 -16.55 7.38 8.31
N GLY A 171 -15.98 8.22 7.43
CA GLY A 171 -14.81 7.84 6.63
C GLY A 171 -13.55 7.73 7.48
N ILE A 172 -13.42 8.63 8.45
CA ILE A 172 -12.32 8.70 9.41
C ILE A 172 -12.92 8.77 10.81
N THR A 173 -12.51 7.87 11.69
CA THR A 173 -12.95 7.90 13.08
C THR A 173 -12.16 8.94 13.88
N PRO A 174 -12.67 9.42 15.06
CA PRO A 174 -11.88 10.28 15.94
C PRO A 174 -10.55 9.67 16.34
N LYS A 175 -10.50 8.34 16.52
CA LYS A 175 -9.24 7.61 16.80
C LYS A 175 -8.27 7.68 15.63
N ASP A 176 -8.73 7.50 14.40
CA ASP A 176 -7.88 7.60 13.21
C ASP A 176 -7.31 9.01 13.04
N GLU A 177 -8.11 10.04 13.31
CA GLU A 177 -7.64 11.43 13.31
C GLU A 177 -6.53 11.65 14.34
N GLU A 178 -6.71 11.15 15.57
CA GLU A 178 -5.67 11.22 16.62
C GLU A 178 -4.40 10.46 16.20
N ASP A 179 -4.54 9.28 15.61
CA ASP A 179 -3.44 8.45 15.12
C ASP A 179 -2.65 9.17 14.01
N ILE A 180 -3.34 9.78 13.05
CA ILE A 180 -2.71 10.55 11.97
C ILE A 180 -1.96 11.76 12.54
N ARG A 181 -2.56 12.51 13.48
CA ARG A 181 -1.90 13.65 14.15
C ARG A 181 -0.67 13.20 14.96
N PHE A 182 -0.75 12.04 15.62
CA PHE A 182 0.43 11.43 16.26
C PHE A 182 1.51 11.08 15.23
N GLY A 183 1.13 10.44 14.13
CA GLY A 183 2.05 10.09 13.04
C GLY A 183 2.76 11.30 12.44
N CYS A 184 2.05 12.41 12.24
CA CYS A 184 2.62 13.68 11.79
C CYS A 184 3.77 14.17 12.70
N LYS A 185 3.56 14.11 14.03
CA LYS A 185 4.58 14.48 15.02
C LYS A 185 5.77 13.52 15.01
N GLN A 186 5.59 12.32 14.50
CA GLN A 186 6.63 11.29 14.38
C GLN A 186 7.34 11.27 13.02
N ASP A 187 7.09 12.23 12.11
CA ASP A 187 7.69 12.32 10.75
C ASP A 187 7.51 11.03 9.95
N ILE A 188 6.26 10.56 9.85
CA ILE A 188 5.88 9.44 8.97
C ILE A 188 5.87 9.86 7.51
N ASP A 189 5.91 8.90 6.59
CA ASP A 189 5.99 9.12 5.15
C ASP A 189 4.67 8.79 4.44
N PHE A 190 3.89 7.84 4.97
CA PHE A 190 2.63 7.37 4.38
C PHE A 190 1.54 7.17 5.43
N VAL A 191 0.30 7.43 5.02
CA VAL A 191 -0.91 7.02 5.74
C VAL A 191 -1.71 6.08 4.85
N ALA A 192 -1.89 4.83 5.29
CA ALA A 192 -2.85 3.90 4.71
C ALA A 192 -4.18 4.06 5.46
N ALA A 193 -5.20 4.56 4.76
CA ALA A 193 -6.52 4.82 5.32
C ALA A 193 -7.43 3.61 5.09
N SER A 194 -7.90 2.99 6.18
CA SER A 194 -8.75 1.79 6.15
C SER A 194 -10.19 2.14 5.80
N PHE A 195 -10.86 1.22 5.12
CA PHE A 195 -12.29 1.28 4.75
C PHE A 195 -12.70 2.56 4.02
N VAL A 196 -11.82 3.07 3.14
CA VAL A 196 -12.16 4.19 2.26
C VAL A 196 -13.21 3.72 1.27
N ARG A 197 -14.30 4.48 1.15
CA ARG A 197 -15.44 4.21 0.26
C ARG A 197 -15.58 5.23 -0.86
N THR A 198 -15.21 6.48 -0.58
CA THR A 198 -15.36 7.61 -1.51
C THR A 198 -14.13 8.51 -1.50
N LYS A 199 -14.02 9.40 -2.48
CA LYS A 199 -12.95 10.42 -2.54
C LYS A 199 -12.99 11.37 -1.34
N GLU A 200 -14.17 11.64 -0.77
CA GLU A 200 -14.33 12.52 0.39
C GLU A 200 -13.56 11.99 1.60
N ASN A 201 -13.53 10.65 1.80
CA ASN A 201 -12.74 10.04 2.88
C ASN A 201 -11.23 10.32 2.70
N VAL A 202 -10.72 10.28 1.47
CA VAL A 202 -9.33 10.64 1.17
C VAL A 202 -9.06 12.12 1.42
N LEU A 203 -9.99 12.98 1.00
CA LEU A 203 -9.88 14.43 1.18
C LEU A 203 -9.93 14.83 2.67
N GLU A 204 -10.64 14.08 3.50
CA GLU A 204 -10.65 14.26 4.95
C GLU A 204 -9.27 13.96 5.57
N VAL A 205 -8.60 12.87 5.19
CA VAL A 205 -7.22 12.61 5.59
C VAL A 205 -6.30 13.74 5.13
N ARG A 206 -6.44 14.20 3.90
CA ARG A 206 -5.62 15.31 3.36
C ARG A 206 -5.82 16.61 4.14
N ARG A 207 -7.06 16.89 4.60
CA ARG A 207 -7.35 18.04 5.49
C ARG A 207 -6.57 17.93 6.79
N ILE A 208 -6.60 16.78 7.46
CA ILE A 208 -5.88 16.54 8.73
C ILE A 208 -4.37 16.74 8.53
N LEU A 209 -3.79 16.15 7.48
CA LEU A 209 -2.37 16.31 7.17
C LEU A 209 -1.98 17.76 6.92
N LYS A 210 -2.84 18.53 6.24
CA LYS A 210 -2.63 19.95 5.99
C LYS A 210 -2.68 20.78 7.27
N GLU A 211 -3.61 20.50 8.16
CA GLU A 211 -3.72 21.16 9.47
C GLU A 211 -2.46 20.94 10.34
N GLU A 212 -1.82 19.78 10.23
CA GLU A 212 -0.57 19.45 10.94
C GLU A 212 0.70 19.90 10.18
N GLY A 213 0.58 20.53 9.00
CA GLY A 213 1.73 20.92 8.18
C GLY A 213 2.50 19.74 7.58
N CYS A 214 1.83 18.60 7.39
CA CYS A 214 2.39 17.34 6.92
C CYS A 214 1.97 17.00 5.49
N GLU A 215 1.86 17.99 4.61
CA GLU A 215 1.42 17.83 3.22
C GLU A 215 2.33 16.92 2.36
N HIS A 216 3.54 16.64 2.85
CA HIS A 216 4.47 15.69 2.21
C HIS A 216 4.08 14.22 2.42
N VAL A 217 3.25 13.92 3.44
CA VAL A 217 2.79 12.55 3.73
C VAL A 217 1.83 12.11 2.64
N GLN A 218 2.08 10.93 2.07
CA GLN A 218 1.30 10.40 0.97
C GLN A 218 0.14 9.55 1.48
N ILE A 219 -1.03 9.69 0.86
CA ILE A 219 -2.27 9.03 1.27
C ILE A 219 -2.52 7.81 0.38
N ILE A 220 -2.72 6.67 1.02
CA ILE A 220 -2.94 5.36 0.41
C ILE A 220 -4.28 4.81 0.90
N PRO A 221 -5.41 5.11 0.23
CA PRO A 221 -6.67 4.46 0.56
C PRO A 221 -6.58 2.95 0.37
N LYS A 222 -7.16 2.21 1.31
CA LYS A 222 -7.29 0.76 1.26
C LYS A 222 -8.64 0.41 0.64
N ILE A 223 -8.59 -0.40 -0.42
CA ILE A 223 -9.77 -0.87 -1.14
C ILE A 223 -10.17 -2.20 -0.49
N GLU A 224 -11.27 -2.16 0.26
CA GLU A 224 -11.70 -3.21 1.18
C GLU A 224 -13.19 -3.56 1.05
N CYS A 225 -13.96 -2.86 0.21
CA CYS A 225 -15.39 -3.09 0.05
C CYS A 225 -15.87 -2.76 -1.38
N GLN A 226 -17.09 -3.21 -1.71
CA GLN A 226 -17.70 -3.00 -3.02
C GLN A 226 -17.88 -1.51 -3.36
N GLU A 227 -18.29 -0.68 -2.41
CA GLU A 227 -18.47 0.76 -2.62
C GLU A 227 -17.17 1.45 -3.06
N ALA A 228 -16.02 1.02 -2.51
CA ALA A 228 -14.70 1.53 -2.93
C ALA A 228 -14.37 1.11 -4.38
N ILE A 229 -14.78 -0.09 -4.80
CA ILE A 229 -14.61 -0.56 -6.19
C ILE A 229 -15.46 0.29 -7.14
N ASP A 230 -16.72 0.56 -6.80
CA ASP A 230 -17.64 1.35 -7.62
C ASP A 230 -17.14 2.79 -7.80
N ASN A 231 -16.44 3.34 -6.80
CA ASN A 231 -15.87 4.70 -6.78
C ASN A 231 -14.37 4.75 -7.10
N ILE A 232 -13.77 3.66 -7.59
CA ILE A 232 -12.31 3.51 -7.69
C ILE A 232 -11.62 4.62 -8.48
N ASP A 233 -12.21 5.08 -9.58
CA ASP A 233 -11.61 6.10 -10.45
C ASP A 233 -11.52 7.48 -9.74
N GLU A 234 -12.56 7.85 -8.98
CA GLU A 234 -12.56 9.08 -8.18
C GLU A 234 -11.59 9.00 -7.00
N ILE A 235 -11.46 7.83 -6.36
CA ILE A 235 -10.52 7.57 -5.27
C ILE A 235 -9.08 7.68 -5.79
N ILE A 236 -8.75 7.03 -6.92
CA ILE A 236 -7.42 7.10 -7.54
C ILE A 236 -7.05 8.55 -7.87
N ALA A 237 -8.00 9.34 -8.40
CA ALA A 237 -7.73 10.72 -8.83
C ALA A 237 -7.18 11.61 -7.69
N VAL A 238 -7.69 11.44 -6.45
CA VAL A 238 -7.33 12.27 -5.28
C VAL A 238 -6.27 11.65 -4.37
N SER A 239 -5.85 10.42 -4.64
CA SER A 239 -4.89 9.64 -3.84
C SER A 239 -3.46 9.78 -4.36
N ASP A 240 -2.47 9.39 -3.57
CA ASP A 240 -1.07 9.30 -3.98
C ASP A 240 -0.69 7.88 -4.43
N GLY A 241 -1.35 6.87 -3.89
CA GLY A 241 -1.29 5.45 -4.26
C GLY A 241 -2.52 4.72 -3.76
N ILE A 242 -2.61 3.42 -4.04
CA ILE A 242 -3.73 2.54 -3.64
C ILE A 242 -3.18 1.29 -2.96
N MET A 243 -3.88 0.78 -1.94
CA MET A 243 -3.64 -0.55 -1.38
C MET A 243 -4.84 -1.46 -1.64
N ILE A 244 -4.60 -2.59 -2.29
CA ILE A 244 -5.59 -3.65 -2.48
C ILE A 244 -5.47 -4.57 -1.26
N ALA A 245 -6.38 -4.41 -0.30
CA ALA A 245 -6.41 -5.18 0.95
C ALA A 245 -7.29 -6.41 0.77
N ARG A 246 -6.72 -7.46 0.13
CA ARG A 246 -7.46 -8.62 -0.37
C ARG A 246 -8.17 -9.44 0.71
N GLY A 247 -7.65 -9.39 1.95
CA GLY A 247 -8.27 -10.07 3.10
C GLY A 247 -9.67 -9.54 3.36
N ASP A 248 -9.77 -8.24 3.62
CA ASP A 248 -11.04 -7.58 3.92
C ASP A 248 -11.93 -7.51 2.67
N LEU A 249 -11.35 -7.20 1.49
CA LEU A 249 -12.09 -7.18 0.23
C LEU A 249 -12.75 -8.54 -0.07
N GLY A 250 -12.06 -9.66 0.18
CA GLY A 250 -12.59 -11.00 -0.07
C GLY A 250 -13.67 -11.46 0.92
N VAL A 251 -13.93 -10.69 1.98
CA VAL A 251 -15.09 -10.86 2.86
C VAL A 251 -16.31 -10.07 2.32
N GLU A 252 -16.04 -8.93 1.68
CA GLU A 252 -17.07 -8.00 1.19
C GLU A 252 -17.56 -8.30 -0.23
N VAL A 253 -16.75 -9.03 -1.02
CA VAL A 253 -17.10 -9.42 -2.41
C VAL A 253 -16.88 -10.93 -2.61
N PRO A 254 -17.50 -11.56 -3.62
CA PRO A 254 -17.21 -12.96 -3.95
C PRO A 254 -15.72 -13.21 -4.18
N ALA A 255 -15.19 -14.28 -3.60
CA ALA A 255 -13.75 -14.55 -3.62
C ALA A 255 -13.16 -14.66 -5.03
N GLU A 256 -13.94 -15.17 -5.99
CA GLU A 256 -13.59 -15.27 -7.41
C GLU A 256 -13.43 -13.91 -8.11
N GLU A 257 -14.06 -12.86 -7.60
CA GLU A 257 -13.96 -11.50 -8.15
C GLU A 257 -12.68 -10.78 -7.72
N VAL A 258 -12.11 -11.14 -6.57
CA VAL A 258 -10.93 -10.45 -6.01
C VAL A 258 -9.73 -10.42 -6.98
N PRO A 259 -9.35 -11.53 -7.67
CA PRO A 259 -8.26 -11.49 -8.64
C PRO A 259 -8.56 -10.61 -9.87
N ILE A 260 -9.84 -10.51 -10.28
CA ILE A 260 -10.28 -9.69 -11.40
C ILE A 260 -10.15 -8.21 -11.02
N MET A 261 -10.69 -7.83 -9.86
CA MET A 261 -10.61 -6.49 -9.28
C MET A 261 -9.17 -6.06 -9.06
N GLN A 262 -8.30 -6.95 -8.54
CA GLN A 262 -6.87 -6.69 -8.40
C GLN A 262 -6.24 -6.24 -9.71
N LYS A 263 -6.47 -6.97 -10.80
CA LYS A 263 -5.90 -6.66 -12.13
C LYS A 263 -6.42 -5.33 -12.66
N ASP A 264 -7.70 -5.04 -12.50
CA ASP A 264 -8.30 -3.79 -12.95
C ASP A 264 -7.75 -2.59 -12.17
N ILE A 265 -7.70 -2.66 -10.84
CA ILE A 265 -7.16 -1.61 -9.98
C ILE A 265 -5.69 -1.35 -10.30
N ILE A 266 -4.87 -2.40 -10.45
CA ILE A 266 -3.45 -2.26 -10.81
C ILE A 266 -3.32 -1.56 -12.17
N ALA A 267 -4.12 -1.95 -13.16
CA ALA A 267 -4.10 -1.32 -14.49
C ALA A 267 -4.45 0.17 -14.42
N LYS A 268 -5.53 0.53 -13.71
CA LYS A 268 -5.98 1.92 -13.52
C LYS A 268 -4.93 2.77 -12.79
N CYS A 269 -4.32 2.26 -11.71
CA CYS A 269 -3.25 2.94 -10.99
C CYS A 269 -2.03 3.20 -11.89
N ASN A 270 -1.63 2.17 -12.63
CA ASN A 270 -0.52 2.28 -13.58
C ASN A 270 -0.77 3.33 -14.67
N GLU A 271 -1.99 3.39 -15.22
CA GLU A 271 -2.40 4.41 -16.20
C GLU A 271 -2.40 5.82 -15.60
N ALA A 272 -2.86 5.96 -14.37
CA ALA A 272 -2.84 7.22 -13.63
C ALA A 272 -1.43 7.63 -13.16
N GLY A 273 -0.41 6.74 -13.24
CA GLY A 273 0.93 6.98 -12.70
C GLY A 273 0.98 7.01 -11.18
N LYS A 274 0.04 6.33 -10.52
CA LYS A 274 -0.02 6.14 -9.06
C LYS A 274 0.56 4.77 -8.71
N PHE A 275 1.27 4.68 -7.59
CA PHE A 275 1.74 3.37 -7.14
C PHE A 275 0.61 2.54 -6.55
N VAL A 276 0.73 1.22 -6.63
CA VAL A 276 -0.26 0.28 -6.11
C VAL A 276 0.41 -0.82 -5.30
N ILE A 277 -0.20 -1.16 -4.18
CA ILE A 277 0.26 -2.16 -3.22
C ILE A 277 -0.70 -3.35 -3.27
N THR A 278 -0.18 -4.56 -3.47
CA THR A 278 -0.94 -5.79 -3.27
C THR A 278 -0.64 -6.32 -1.87
N ALA A 279 -1.69 -6.43 -1.05
CA ALA A 279 -1.58 -6.71 0.36
C ALA A 279 -2.40 -7.91 0.80
N THR A 280 -2.05 -8.46 1.97
CA THR A 280 -2.68 -9.56 2.70
C THR A 280 -2.57 -10.93 2.06
N GLN A 281 -2.37 -11.96 2.89
CA GLN A 281 -2.31 -13.38 2.50
C GLN A 281 -1.30 -13.70 1.38
N MET A 282 -0.17 -12.95 1.31
CA MET A 282 0.84 -13.15 0.26
C MET A 282 1.69 -14.41 0.53
N LEU A 283 2.19 -14.56 1.75
CA LEU A 283 2.97 -15.72 2.23
C LEU A 283 2.45 -16.19 3.59
N ASP A 284 1.13 -16.22 3.77
CA ASP A 284 0.45 -16.40 5.05
C ASP A 284 0.90 -17.67 5.81
N SER A 285 1.13 -18.78 5.09
CA SER A 285 1.61 -20.01 5.68
C SER A 285 2.98 -19.86 6.36
N MET A 286 3.78 -18.84 5.96
CA MET A 286 5.09 -18.57 6.57
C MET A 286 4.99 -17.93 7.96
N GLN A 287 3.80 -17.58 8.44
CA GLN A 287 3.62 -17.30 9.87
C GLN A 287 4.01 -18.50 10.76
N LYS A 288 3.82 -19.72 10.27
CA LYS A 288 4.04 -20.96 11.00
C LYS A 288 5.09 -21.89 10.36
N ASN A 289 5.35 -21.73 9.07
CA ASN A 289 6.23 -22.60 8.29
C ASN A 289 7.42 -21.84 7.71
N PRO A 290 8.62 -22.43 7.63
CA PRO A 290 9.81 -21.76 7.11
C PRO A 290 9.81 -21.63 5.56
N ARG A 291 8.82 -22.19 4.87
CA ARG A 291 8.65 -22.16 3.41
C ARG A 291 7.19 -21.93 3.05
N PRO A 292 6.91 -21.15 1.99
CA PRO A 292 5.56 -20.93 1.51
C PRO A 292 5.00 -22.15 0.76
N THR A 293 3.71 -22.14 0.52
CA THR A 293 3.05 -23.03 -0.43
C THR A 293 3.37 -22.62 -1.87
N ARG A 294 3.14 -23.52 -2.83
CA ARG A 294 3.28 -23.18 -4.26
C ARG A 294 2.23 -22.16 -4.71
N ALA A 295 1.05 -22.19 -4.13
CA ALA A 295 -0.02 -21.22 -4.43
C ALA A 295 0.40 -19.80 -4.03
N GLU A 296 1.00 -19.62 -2.86
CA GLU A 296 1.50 -18.33 -2.37
C GLU A 296 2.66 -17.80 -3.25
N VAL A 297 3.60 -18.67 -3.65
CA VAL A 297 4.68 -18.28 -4.60
C VAL A 297 4.07 -17.80 -5.92
N SER A 298 3.05 -18.51 -6.42
CA SER A 298 2.34 -18.14 -7.64
C SER A 298 1.59 -16.83 -7.49
N ASP A 299 0.96 -16.59 -6.36
CA ASP A 299 0.22 -15.35 -6.06
C ASP A 299 1.15 -14.12 -6.05
N VAL A 300 2.27 -14.20 -5.33
CA VAL A 300 3.29 -13.13 -5.33
C VAL A 300 3.79 -12.84 -6.74
N ALA A 301 4.12 -13.88 -7.52
CA ALA A 301 4.59 -13.71 -8.89
C ALA A 301 3.50 -13.09 -9.78
N ASN A 302 2.24 -13.52 -9.66
CA ASN A 302 1.12 -12.96 -10.44
C ASN A 302 0.89 -11.48 -10.13
N ALA A 303 0.91 -11.06 -8.87
CA ALA A 303 0.79 -9.64 -8.52
C ALA A 303 1.88 -8.79 -9.21
N ILE A 304 3.11 -9.31 -9.31
CA ILE A 304 4.22 -8.64 -10.01
C ILE A 304 3.98 -8.62 -11.52
N TYR A 305 3.51 -9.72 -12.12
CA TYR A 305 3.13 -9.75 -13.55
C TYR A 305 1.96 -8.82 -13.87
N ASP A 306 1.01 -8.66 -12.94
CA ASP A 306 -0.10 -7.71 -13.06
C ASP A 306 0.38 -6.25 -13.08
N GLY A 307 1.57 -5.98 -12.53
CA GLY A 307 2.23 -4.67 -12.55
C GLY A 307 2.13 -3.90 -11.21
N THR A 308 1.97 -4.59 -10.09
CA THR A 308 2.02 -3.96 -8.75
C THR A 308 3.35 -3.25 -8.51
N ASP A 309 3.35 -2.15 -7.78
CA ASP A 309 4.57 -1.44 -7.37
C ASP A 309 5.20 -2.03 -6.13
N ALA A 310 4.35 -2.47 -5.20
CA ALA A 310 4.76 -3.04 -3.93
C ALA A 310 3.91 -4.25 -3.53
N ILE A 311 4.53 -5.12 -2.73
CA ILE A 311 3.91 -6.28 -2.10
C ILE A 311 4.12 -6.22 -0.59
N MET A 312 3.17 -6.70 0.19
CA MET A 312 3.16 -6.48 1.63
C MET A 312 3.10 -7.79 2.41
N LEU A 313 3.94 -7.88 3.45
CA LEU A 313 3.85 -8.88 4.51
C LEU A 313 3.12 -8.31 5.73
N SER A 314 2.17 -9.04 6.25
CA SER A 314 1.35 -8.67 7.41
C SER A 314 1.76 -9.48 8.65
N GLY A 315 1.02 -10.51 9.02
CA GLY A 315 1.31 -11.40 10.13
C GLY A 315 2.65 -12.11 9.99
N GLU A 316 3.07 -12.41 8.76
CA GLU A 316 4.32 -13.11 8.42
C GLU A 316 5.55 -12.41 9.01
N SER A 317 5.56 -11.08 8.98
CA SER A 317 6.67 -10.27 9.53
C SER A 317 6.41 -9.71 10.92
N ALA A 318 5.12 -9.50 11.31
CA ALA A 318 4.80 -8.86 12.58
C ALA A 318 4.85 -9.83 13.79
N ALA A 319 4.25 -11.01 13.65
CA ALA A 319 4.05 -11.99 14.73
C ALA A 319 4.46 -13.42 14.35
N GLY A 320 4.70 -13.68 13.07
CA GLY A 320 5.09 -14.98 12.55
C GLY A 320 6.41 -15.50 13.10
N ALA A 321 6.62 -16.80 13.03
CA ALA A 321 7.83 -17.44 13.52
C ALA A 321 9.06 -17.24 12.61
N TYR A 322 8.83 -16.79 11.35
CA TYR A 322 9.86 -16.73 10.31
C TYR A 322 9.89 -15.39 9.57
N PRO A 323 10.03 -14.23 10.27
CA PRO A 323 9.98 -12.90 9.65
C PRO A 323 11.10 -12.68 8.61
N ILE A 324 12.33 -13.11 8.92
CA ILE A 324 13.49 -12.94 8.04
C ILE A 324 13.36 -13.80 6.77
N GLU A 325 12.95 -15.06 6.93
CA GLU A 325 12.73 -15.98 5.82
C GLU A 325 11.60 -15.52 4.92
N SER A 326 10.56 -14.90 5.47
CA SER A 326 9.43 -14.35 4.73
C SER A 326 9.89 -13.20 3.81
N VAL A 327 10.68 -12.26 4.33
CA VAL A 327 11.25 -11.16 3.52
C VAL A 327 12.19 -11.71 2.46
N ARG A 328 13.09 -12.64 2.82
CA ARG A 328 14.02 -13.27 1.88
C ARG A 328 13.27 -13.98 0.75
N THR A 329 12.24 -14.73 1.08
CA THR A 329 11.41 -15.47 0.10
C THR A 329 10.70 -14.51 -0.83
N MET A 330 10.05 -13.48 -0.29
CA MET A 330 9.34 -12.47 -1.08
C MET A 330 10.29 -11.74 -2.03
N ALA A 331 11.47 -11.32 -1.55
CA ALA A 331 12.48 -10.66 -2.37
C ALA A 331 13.03 -11.57 -3.47
N THR A 332 13.21 -12.86 -3.19
CA THR A 332 13.70 -13.85 -4.16
C THR A 332 12.65 -14.08 -5.26
N ILE A 333 11.37 -14.22 -4.91
CA ILE A 333 10.28 -14.36 -5.88
C ILE A 333 10.20 -13.11 -6.75
N ALA A 334 10.26 -11.91 -6.14
CA ALA A 334 10.20 -10.66 -6.87
C ALA A 334 11.33 -10.56 -7.88
N LYS A 335 12.58 -10.74 -7.46
CA LYS A 335 13.74 -10.73 -8.36
C LYS A 335 13.58 -11.71 -9.52
N ARG A 336 13.22 -12.97 -9.22
CA ARG A 336 13.11 -14.00 -10.26
C ARG A 336 12.00 -13.71 -11.25
N THR A 337 10.86 -13.21 -10.78
CA THR A 337 9.74 -12.83 -11.65
C THR A 337 10.13 -11.67 -12.57
N GLU A 338 10.81 -10.65 -12.03
CA GLU A 338 11.28 -9.49 -12.79
C GLU A 338 12.29 -9.88 -13.89
N GLU A 339 13.18 -10.83 -13.63
CA GLU A 339 14.13 -11.36 -14.63
C GLU A 339 13.43 -12.03 -15.82
N MET A 340 12.19 -12.49 -15.64
CA MET A 340 11.41 -13.18 -16.69
C MET A 340 10.41 -12.28 -17.40
N GLN A 341 10.31 -10.99 -17.03
CA GLN A 341 9.39 -10.04 -17.67
C GLN A 341 9.89 -9.61 -19.07
N ASP A 342 8.97 -9.48 -20.00
CA ASP A 342 9.22 -8.85 -21.31
C ASP A 342 9.02 -7.33 -21.22
N TYR A 343 10.07 -6.62 -20.81
CA TYR A 343 10.05 -5.17 -20.66
C TYR A 343 9.79 -4.42 -21.97
N SER A 344 10.18 -4.99 -23.12
CA SER A 344 9.90 -4.41 -24.44
C SER A 344 8.40 -4.39 -24.72
N ARG A 345 7.72 -5.50 -24.44
CA ARG A 345 6.27 -5.61 -24.56
C ARG A 345 5.55 -4.69 -23.58
N ILE A 346 5.98 -4.67 -22.32
CA ILE A 346 5.39 -3.83 -21.27
C ILE A 346 5.48 -2.36 -21.68
N LEU A 347 6.65 -1.87 -22.10
CA LEU A 347 6.85 -0.49 -22.56
C LEU A 347 5.94 -0.15 -23.74
N LYS A 348 5.90 -1.04 -24.76
CA LYS A 348 5.05 -0.88 -25.94
C LYS A 348 3.57 -0.79 -25.57
N ASP A 349 3.09 -1.65 -24.69
CA ASP A 349 1.67 -1.69 -24.32
C ASP A 349 1.29 -0.47 -23.46
N ARG A 350 2.17 -0.03 -22.54
CA ARG A 350 1.96 1.19 -21.75
C ARG A 350 2.05 2.47 -22.59
N SER A 351 2.95 2.52 -23.57
CA SER A 351 3.07 3.71 -24.46
C SER A 351 1.85 3.91 -25.36
N LYS A 352 1.10 2.86 -25.71
CA LYS A 352 -0.15 2.95 -26.48
C LYS A 352 -1.32 3.57 -25.68
N LYS A 353 -1.28 3.45 -24.36
CA LYS A 353 -2.33 3.94 -23.44
C LYS A 353 -2.16 5.41 -23.05
N ILE A 354 -1.24 6.14 -23.66
CA ILE A 354 -1.04 7.56 -23.40
C ILE A 354 -2.23 8.35 -23.93
N VAL A 355 -3.03 8.86 -23.02
CA VAL A 355 -4.21 9.70 -23.35
C VAL A 355 -3.78 11.15 -23.59
N SER A 356 -2.79 11.64 -22.83
CA SER A 356 -2.31 13.02 -22.90
C SER A 356 -1.11 13.19 -23.83
N LYS A 357 -1.24 14.01 -24.86
CA LYS A 357 -0.15 14.40 -25.77
C LYS A 357 0.62 15.60 -25.19
N ASP A 358 1.23 15.42 -24.01
CA ASP A 358 2.04 16.44 -23.36
C ASP A 358 3.54 16.11 -23.44
N ILE A 359 4.37 17.12 -23.19
CA ILE A 359 5.84 17.03 -23.25
C ILE A 359 6.36 15.97 -22.27
N THR A 360 5.80 15.95 -21.06
CA THR A 360 6.25 15.10 -19.96
C THR A 360 6.10 13.62 -20.32
N ASN A 361 4.93 13.20 -20.80
CA ASN A 361 4.70 11.83 -21.25
C ASN A 361 5.55 11.47 -22.48
N ALA A 362 5.72 12.40 -23.44
CA ALA A 362 6.56 12.17 -24.61
C ALA A 362 8.02 11.90 -24.21
N ILE A 363 8.59 12.69 -23.30
CA ILE A 363 9.94 12.48 -22.76
C ILE A 363 10.01 11.15 -21.97
N GLY A 364 9.03 10.84 -21.13
CA GLY A 364 9.01 9.60 -20.35
C GLY A 364 9.07 8.36 -21.23
N VAL A 365 8.27 8.32 -22.30
CA VAL A 365 8.32 7.24 -23.30
C VAL A 365 9.66 7.20 -24.02
N SER A 366 10.18 8.36 -24.44
CA SER A 366 11.47 8.45 -25.14
C SER A 366 12.61 7.94 -24.27
N VAL A 367 12.62 8.25 -22.97
CA VAL A 367 13.58 7.72 -21.98
C VAL A 367 13.51 6.18 -21.94
N GLY A 368 12.30 5.62 -21.84
CA GLY A 368 12.10 4.17 -21.82
C GLY A 368 12.63 3.48 -23.08
N TYR A 369 12.28 3.99 -24.27
CA TYR A 369 12.78 3.44 -25.55
C TYR A 369 14.28 3.68 -25.75
N THR A 370 14.82 4.81 -25.31
CA THR A 370 16.26 5.06 -25.38
C THR A 370 17.04 4.05 -24.54
N ALA A 371 16.60 3.82 -23.30
CA ALA A 371 17.20 2.83 -22.43
C ALA A 371 17.11 1.40 -23.05
N LEU A 372 15.95 1.03 -23.60
CA LEU A 372 15.74 -0.26 -24.23
C LEU A 372 16.62 -0.47 -25.48
N ASN A 373 16.63 0.52 -26.39
CA ASN A 373 17.32 0.40 -27.70
C ASN A 373 18.84 0.40 -27.58
N LEU A 374 19.37 1.05 -26.55
CA LEU A 374 20.81 1.13 -26.26
C LEU A 374 21.26 0.13 -25.20
N ASP A 375 20.35 -0.74 -24.70
CA ASP A 375 20.59 -1.70 -23.61
C ASP A 375 21.21 -1.05 -22.36
N LEU A 376 20.68 0.13 -21.98
CA LEU A 376 21.18 0.87 -20.85
C LEU A 376 20.59 0.32 -19.52
N HIS A 377 21.43 0.22 -18.51
CA HIS A 377 21.06 -0.33 -17.21
C HIS A 377 20.66 0.72 -16.18
N THR A 378 20.92 2.00 -16.46
CA THR A 378 20.70 3.09 -15.51
C THR A 378 20.06 4.31 -16.16
N ILE A 379 18.99 4.79 -15.54
CA ILE A 379 18.33 6.06 -15.84
C ILE A 379 18.47 6.92 -14.58
N VAL A 380 19.08 8.11 -14.70
CA VAL A 380 19.17 9.09 -13.63
C VAL A 380 18.07 10.13 -13.82
N THR A 381 17.25 10.34 -12.78
CA THR A 381 16.16 11.32 -12.81
C THR A 381 16.40 12.39 -11.75
N TYR A 382 16.47 13.65 -12.16
CA TYR A 382 16.43 14.78 -11.22
C TYR A 382 15.00 15.14 -10.89
N THR A 383 14.68 15.24 -9.60
CA THR A 383 13.31 15.51 -9.16
C THR A 383 13.26 16.22 -7.80
N GLU A 384 12.51 17.32 -7.71
CA GLU A 384 12.25 18.02 -6.46
C GLU A 384 11.04 17.47 -5.71
N SER A 385 10.04 16.93 -6.43
CA SER A 385 8.79 16.41 -5.88
C SER A 385 8.59 14.90 -6.04
N GLY A 386 9.52 14.21 -6.72
CA GLY A 386 9.39 12.81 -7.09
C GLY A 386 8.63 12.55 -8.39
N GLN A 387 8.05 13.57 -9.04
CA GLN A 387 7.21 13.39 -10.23
C GLN A 387 7.95 12.78 -11.42
N THR A 388 9.19 13.23 -11.71
CA THR A 388 9.99 12.67 -12.81
C THR A 388 10.27 11.19 -12.58
N ALA A 389 10.63 10.79 -11.36
CA ALA A 389 10.90 9.39 -11.04
C ALA A 389 9.65 8.51 -11.18
N ARG A 390 8.48 9.00 -10.72
CA ARG A 390 7.18 8.31 -10.91
C ARG A 390 6.81 8.19 -12.38
N LEU A 391 7.03 9.24 -13.16
CA LEU A 391 6.79 9.24 -14.59
C LEU A 391 7.61 8.14 -15.31
N ILE A 392 8.91 8.06 -15.02
CA ILE A 392 9.77 7.04 -15.65
C ILE A 392 9.37 5.64 -15.17
N SER A 393 9.09 5.47 -13.87
CA SER A 393 8.61 4.21 -13.30
C SER A 393 7.31 3.72 -13.96
N LYS A 394 6.39 4.64 -14.31
CA LYS A 394 5.14 4.32 -15.03
C LYS A 394 5.38 3.48 -16.28
N TYR A 395 6.47 3.71 -17.00
CA TYR A 395 6.80 3.00 -18.24
C TYR A 395 7.56 1.70 -18.02
N ARG A 396 7.89 1.33 -16.77
CA ARG A 396 8.56 0.06 -16.40
C ARG A 396 9.81 -0.24 -17.26
N PRO A 397 10.81 0.65 -17.29
CA PRO A 397 12.04 0.37 -18.04
C PRO A 397 12.78 -0.83 -17.45
N ASN A 398 13.51 -1.56 -18.26
CA ASN A 398 14.41 -2.60 -17.74
C ASN A 398 15.57 -2.01 -16.92
N ALA A 399 15.95 -0.77 -17.20
CA ALA A 399 16.97 -0.04 -16.43
C ALA A 399 16.51 0.28 -15.00
N ALA A 400 17.44 0.37 -14.06
CA ALA A 400 17.22 0.94 -12.73
C ALA A 400 16.97 2.44 -12.84
N ILE A 401 16.10 2.98 -11.99
CA ILE A 401 15.76 4.41 -11.94
C ILE A 401 16.42 4.99 -10.69
N LEU A 402 17.49 5.75 -10.89
CA LEU A 402 18.19 6.46 -9.84
C LEU A 402 17.62 7.87 -9.73
N ALA A 403 16.84 8.12 -8.68
CA ALA A 403 16.22 9.42 -8.45
C ALA A 403 17.14 10.30 -7.58
N VAL A 404 17.53 11.44 -8.09
CA VAL A 404 18.35 12.42 -7.38
C VAL A 404 17.47 13.57 -6.90
N THR A 405 17.46 13.82 -5.60
CA THR A 405 16.61 14.84 -4.97
C THR A 405 17.32 15.51 -3.80
N PRO A 406 17.09 16.82 -3.55
CA PRO A 406 17.61 17.49 -2.36
C PRO A 406 16.81 17.24 -1.09
N SER A 407 15.67 16.52 -1.18
CA SER A 407 14.74 16.34 -0.08
C SER A 407 14.69 14.89 0.40
N GLU A 408 15.07 14.67 1.67
CA GLU A 408 14.94 13.36 2.33
C GLU A 408 13.48 12.86 2.35
N LYS A 409 12.52 13.77 2.56
CA LYS A 409 11.09 13.43 2.55
C LYS A 409 10.64 12.92 1.19
N VAL A 410 11.12 13.53 0.11
CA VAL A 410 10.85 13.06 -1.25
C VAL A 410 11.52 11.70 -1.50
N ALA A 411 12.77 11.52 -1.06
CA ALA A 411 13.48 10.24 -1.20
C ALA A 411 12.72 9.12 -0.49
N ARG A 412 12.28 9.33 0.76
CA ARG A 412 11.45 8.36 1.49
C ARG A 412 10.10 8.12 0.82
N GLY A 413 9.46 9.18 0.32
CA GLY A 413 8.20 9.09 -0.42
C GLY A 413 8.30 8.32 -1.76
N LEU A 414 9.51 8.08 -2.27
CA LEU A 414 9.76 7.24 -3.45
C LEU A 414 9.97 5.77 -3.11
N SER A 415 10.02 5.39 -1.83
CA SER A 415 10.26 4.01 -1.39
C SER A 415 9.15 3.02 -1.78
N LEU A 416 7.97 3.49 -2.23
CA LEU A 416 6.89 2.69 -2.78
C LEU A 416 6.83 2.70 -4.31
N VAL A 417 7.71 3.45 -4.98
CA VAL A 417 7.69 3.57 -6.44
C VAL A 417 8.56 2.49 -7.06
N TRP A 418 7.98 1.69 -7.95
CA TRP A 418 8.64 0.57 -8.59
C TRP A 418 9.93 0.98 -9.32
N GLY A 419 11.00 0.21 -9.11
CA GLY A 419 12.28 0.38 -9.80
C GLY A 419 13.09 1.62 -9.42
N VAL A 420 12.55 2.49 -8.53
CA VAL A 420 13.22 3.72 -8.11
C VAL A 420 14.11 3.46 -6.90
N ASP A 421 15.37 3.90 -6.98
CA ASP A 421 16.25 4.10 -5.84
C ASP A 421 16.57 5.59 -5.74
N ALA A 422 16.37 6.18 -4.56
CA ALA A 422 16.54 7.61 -4.39
C ALA A 422 17.87 7.92 -3.69
N GLN A 423 18.57 8.94 -4.20
CA GLN A 423 19.82 9.45 -3.65
C GLN A 423 19.68 10.93 -3.31
N ILE A 424 20.17 11.30 -2.14
CA ILE A 424 20.19 12.69 -1.71
C ILE A 424 21.38 13.40 -2.32
N SER A 425 21.16 14.59 -2.86
CA SER A 425 22.20 15.47 -3.38
C SER A 425 21.87 16.91 -3.04
N GLU A 426 22.87 17.74 -2.97
CA GLU A 426 22.66 19.19 -2.90
C GLU A 426 21.89 19.69 -4.13
N GLN A 427 21.19 20.81 -3.95
CA GLN A 427 20.45 21.43 -5.04
C GLN A 427 21.40 21.95 -6.11
N VAL A 428 21.30 21.42 -7.33
CA VAL A 428 22.12 21.83 -8.46
C VAL A 428 21.69 23.21 -8.99
N LYS A 429 22.65 24.02 -9.47
CA LYS A 429 22.43 25.41 -9.87
C LYS A 429 22.43 25.61 -11.39
N SER A 430 22.94 24.64 -12.13
CA SER A 430 23.03 24.70 -13.60
C SER A 430 22.80 23.33 -14.21
N THR A 431 22.53 23.31 -15.52
CA THR A 431 22.38 22.07 -16.29
C THR A 431 23.70 21.28 -16.34
N ASP A 432 24.84 21.97 -16.44
CA ASP A 432 26.15 21.32 -16.48
C ASP A 432 26.47 20.64 -15.15
N GLU A 433 26.25 21.32 -14.02
CA GLU A 433 26.37 20.74 -12.68
C GLU A 433 25.44 19.53 -12.49
N MET A 434 24.22 19.62 -12.99
CA MET A 434 23.26 18.52 -12.93
C MET A 434 23.78 17.28 -13.67
N LEU A 435 24.36 17.45 -14.86
CA LEU A 435 24.89 16.36 -15.66
C LEU A 435 26.12 15.70 -15.02
N GLU A 436 27.03 16.51 -14.47
CA GLU A 436 28.21 15.99 -13.76
C GLU A 436 27.81 15.27 -12.47
N THR A 437 26.90 15.85 -11.68
CA THR A 437 26.40 15.23 -10.46
C THR A 437 25.66 13.91 -10.78
N ALA A 438 24.90 13.83 -11.88
CA ALA A 438 24.24 12.61 -12.30
C ALA A 438 25.25 11.48 -12.57
N LYS A 439 26.33 11.76 -13.31
CA LYS A 439 27.40 10.80 -13.60
C LYS A 439 28.08 10.32 -12.31
N ASN A 440 28.48 11.27 -11.47
CA ASN A 440 29.15 10.96 -10.21
C ASN A 440 28.29 10.10 -9.27
N ILE A 441 26.99 10.44 -9.12
CA ILE A 441 26.09 9.68 -8.27
C ILE A 441 25.87 8.27 -8.85
N ALA A 442 25.68 8.13 -10.17
CA ALA A 442 25.50 6.82 -10.80
C ALA A 442 26.73 5.90 -10.59
N GLU A 443 27.92 6.48 -10.64
CA GLU A 443 29.19 5.74 -10.42
C GLU A 443 29.37 5.40 -8.93
N THR A 444 29.27 6.38 -8.04
CA THR A 444 29.55 6.19 -6.60
C THR A 444 28.51 5.30 -5.91
N SER A 445 27.27 5.29 -6.40
CA SER A 445 26.23 4.37 -5.92
C SER A 445 26.28 2.98 -6.55
N GLY A 446 27.21 2.74 -7.48
CA GLY A 446 27.43 1.44 -8.11
C GLY A 446 26.40 1.06 -9.19
N TYR A 447 25.61 2.02 -9.68
CA TYR A 447 24.64 1.82 -10.75
C TYR A 447 25.26 1.90 -12.15
N ALA A 448 26.41 2.54 -12.28
CA ALA A 448 27.19 2.61 -13.51
C ALA A 448 28.68 2.58 -13.18
N LYS A 449 29.51 2.23 -14.16
CA LYS A 449 30.96 2.25 -14.08
C LYS A 449 31.54 3.00 -15.26
N LYS A 450 32.82 3.35 -15.21
CA LYS A 450 33.55 4.00 -16.29
C LYS A 450 33.33 3.28 -17.63
N GLY A 451 32.94 4.03 -18.63
CA GLY A 451 32.60 3.56 -19.98
C GLY A 451 31.13 3.16 -20.19
N ASP A 452 30.34 3.03 -19.12
CA ASP A 452 28.90 2.77 -19.26
C ASP A 452 28.18 4.04 -19.74
N ALA A 453 27.17 3.84 -20.59
CA ALA A 453 26.26 4.91 -20.96
C ALA A 453 25.02 4.92 -20.04
N ILE A 454 24.55 6.09 -19.70
CA ILE A 454 23.35 6.33 -18.87
C ILE A 454 22.40 7.30 -19.55
N VAL A 455 21.12 7.23 -19.21
CA VAL A 455 20.14 8.29 -19.56
C VAL A 455 19.97 9.22 -18.38
N ILE A 456 20.03 10.54 -18.63
CA ILE A 456 19.75 11.59 -17.66
C ILE A 456 18.49 12.32 -18.10
N THR A 457 17.54 12.54 -17.19
CA THR A 457 16.27 13.23 -17.46
C THR A 457 15.84 14.10 -16.28
N GLY A 458 15.07 15.12 -16.55
CA GLY A 458 14.58 16.08 -15.53
C GLY A 458 13.86 17.26 -16.15
N GLY A 459 13.70 18.32 -15.35
CA GLY A 459 13.19 19.61 -15.78
C GLY A 459 14.28 20.64 -15.97
N ILE A 460 14.32 21.32 -17.09
CA ILE A 460 15.21 22.48 -17.36
C ILE A 460 14.37 23.68 -17.82
N PRO A 461 14.80 24.93 -17.51
CA PRO A 461 15.94 25.31 -16.68
C PRO A 461 15.79 24.91 -15.21
N VAL A 462 16.91 24.65 -14.56
CA VAL A 462 16.97 24.28 -13.13
C VAL A 462 16.58 25.50 -12.27
N ASN A 463 15.85 25.25 -11.17
CA ASN A 463 15.52 26.31 -10.18
C ASN A 463 14.69 27.49 -10.67
N THR A 464 13.69 27.28 -11.54
CA THR A 464 12.79 28.36 -11.92
C THR A 464 11.43 28.25 -11.22
N SER A 465 11.06 29.31 -10.49
CA SER A 465 9.78 29.43 -9.75
C SER A 465 8.56 29.66 -10.64
N ARG A 466 8.65 29.45 -11.96
CA ARG A 466 7.53 29.69 -12.88
C ARG A 466 6.62 28.48 -12.97
N SER A 467 5.34 28.68 -12.82
CA SER A 467 4.25 27.69 -12.77
C SER A 467 4.12 26.69 -13.94
N ASN A 468 4.98 26.78 -14.96
CA ASN A 468 5.05 25.87 -16.10
C ASN A 468 6.42 25.16 -16.24
N VAL A 469 7.30 25.21 -15.27
CA VAL A 469 8.71 24.77 -15.35
C VAL A 469 9.03 23.70 -14.31
N GLY A 470 8.10 22.89 -13.91
CA GLY A 470 8.34 21.68 -13.08
C GLY A 470 8.16 20.38 -13.86
N SER A 471 7.93 20.46 -15.18
CA SER A 471 7.69 19.28 -16.00
C SER A 471 9.00 18.68 -16.52
N THR A 472 9.09 17.34 -16.53
CA THR A 472 10.16 16.62 -17.21
C THR A 472 10.16 16.96 -18.70
N ASN A 473 11.19 17.66 -19.18
CA ASN A 473 11.22 18.23 -20.52
C ASN A 473 12.52 17.98 -21.29
N PHE A 474 13.49 17.25 -20.72
CA PHE A 474 14.71 16.90 -21.42
C PHE A 474 15.12 15.44 -21.19
N LEU A 475 15.91 14.94 -22.15
CA LEU A 475 16.59 13.64 -22.12
C LEU A 475 18.00 13.84 -22.68
N LYS A 476 19.02 13.27 -22.01
CA LYS A 476 20.39 13.20 -22.51
C LYS A 476 20.98 11.82 -22.24
N VAL A 477 21.64 11.26 -23.25
CA VAL A 477 22.52 10.11 -23.06
C VAL A 477 23.93 10.63 -22.76
N SER A 478 24.56 10.10 -21.73
CA SER A 478 25.94 10.44 -21.35
C SER A 478 26.74 9.18 -21.04
N VAL A 479 28.03 9.23 -21.28
CA VAL A 479 28.96 8.16 -20.90
C VAL A 479 29.67 8.57 -19.61
N ILE A 480 29.92 7.60 -18.71
CA ILE A 480 30.71 7.79 -17.50
C ILE A 480 32.18 7.84 -17.90
N ASP A 481 32.88 8.92 -17.52
CA ASP A 481 34.26 9.23 -17.92
C ASP A 481 35.32 8.39 -17.21
#